data_cfe3f285d2cb721070868f52dd3719d5
#
_entry.id   cfe3f285d2cb721070868f52dd3719d5
#
_cell.length_a   1.000
_cell.length_b   1.000
_cell.length_c   1.000
_cell.angle_alpha   90.00
_cell.angle_beta   90.00
_cell.angle_gamma   90.00
#
_symmetry.space_group_name_H-M   'P 1'
#
loop_
_entity.id
_entity.type
_entity.pdbx_description
1 polymer ?
#
loop_
_entity_poly.entity_id
_entity_poly.type
_entity_poly.pdbx_seq_one_letter_code
_entity_poly.pdbx_strand_id
1 'polypeptide(L)'
;MVLVEMIIKGISYSQGQTGAYALILSEVNGNRNLPIIIGAFEAQSIAIGLEKEINPPRPITHDLMHNCFVRYGIIVKQIIIHKLVDGVFYSSLICVRDKIEEIIDARTSDAVALS
;
A
#
# COMPACT_ATOMS: atom_id res chain seq x y z
N MET A 1 14.07 17.66 -0.05
CA MET A 1 13.14 16.70 -0.66
C MET A 1 11.71 17.19 -0.45
N VAL A 2 10.94 17.26 -1.51
CA VAL A 2 9.54 17.64 -1.45
C VAL A 2 8.69 16.38 -1.54
N LEU A 3 7.84 16.14 -0.55
CA LEU A 3 6.88 15.03 -0.56
C LEU A 3 5.56 15.50 -1.14
N VAL A 4 5.00 14.67 -2.01
CA VAL A 4 3.68 14.91 -2.60
C VAL A 4 2.70 13.92 -1.99
N GLU A 5 1.67 14.44 -1.34
CA GLU A 5 0.66 13.59 -0.72
C GLU A 5 -0.27 13.00 -1.77
N MET A 6 -0.53 11.70 -1.66
CA MET A 6 -1.37 10.98 -2.60
C MET A 6 -2.41 10.13 -1.88
N ILE A 7 -3.51 9.87 -2.56
CA ILE A 7 -4.57 8.99 -2.08
C ILE A 7 -4.83 7.89 -3.10
N ILE A 8 -5.45 6.82 -2.65
CA ILE A 8 -5.85 5.73 -3.53
C ILE A 8 -7.10 6.17 -4.29
N LYS A 9 -6.97 6.30 -5.63
CA LYS A 9 -8.11 6.60 -6.48
C LYS A 9 -8.93 5.35 -6.78
N GLY A 10 -8.25 4.22 -6.96
CA GLY A 10 -8.90 2.96 -7.23
C GLY A 10 -7.95 1.90 -7.73
N ILE A 11 -8.52 0.75 -8.06
CA ILE A 11 -7.78 -0.37 -8.63
C ILE A 11 -8.44 -0.71 -9.96
N SER A 12 -7.65 -0.81 -11.02
CA SER A 12 -8.15 -1.21 -12.32
C SER A 12 -7.54 -2.54 -12.74
N TYR A 13 -8.30 -3.32 -13.49
CA TYR A 13 -7.84 -4.58 -14.05
C TYR A 13 -7.20 -4.32 -15.40
N SER A 14 -5.98 -4.84 -15.60
CA SER A 14 -5.29 -4.72 -16.88
C SER A 14 -5.73 -5.83 -17.80
N GLN A 15 -6.39 -5.48 -18.90
CA GLN A 15 -6.84 -6.47 -19.90
C GLN A 15 -5.70 -6.99 -20.76
N GLY A 16 -4.58 -6.28 -20.81
CA GLY A 16 -3.44 -6.67 -21.63
C GLY A 16 -2.51 -7.69 -21.00
N GLN A 17 -2.65 -7.96 -19.71
CA GLN A 17 -1.81 -8.91 -18.98
C GLN A 17 -2.66 -9.71 -18.03
N THR A 18 -2.59 -11.04 -18.16
CA THR A 18 -3.36 -11.94 -17.31
C THR A 18 -2.92 -11.82 -15.85
N GLY A 19 -3.87 -11.56 -14.96
CA GLY A 19 -3.62 -11.49 -13.52
C GLY A 19 -2.97 -10.20 -13.06
N ALA A 20 -2.84 -9.20 -13.92
CA ALA A 20 -2.26 -7.92 -13.54
C ALA A 20 -3.35 -6.90 -13.20
N TYR A 21 -3.09 -6.11 -12.16
CA TYR A 21 -3.95 -5.02 -11.72
C TYR A 21 -3.11 -3.75 -11.64
N ALA A 22 -3.76 -2.61 -11.72
CA ALA A 22 -3.11 -1.33 -11.52
C ALA A 22 -3.73 -0.62 -10.32
N LEU A 23 -2.89 -0.29 -9.36
CA LEU A 23 -3.26 0.59 -8.26
C LEU A 23 -3.06 2.02 -8.74
N ILE A 24 -4.11 2.83 -8.68
CA ILE A 24 -4.04 4.22 -9.14
C ILE A 24 -4.00 5.13 -7.93
N LEU A 25 -2.90 5.86 -7.80
CA LEU A 25 -2.74 6.89 -6.78
C LEU A 25 -2.94 8.26 -7.43
N SER A 26 -3.61 9.16 -6.74
CA SER A 26 -3.86 10.52 -7.21
C SER A 26 -3.26 11.53 -6.24
N GLU A 27 -2.71 12.63 -6.76
CA GLU A 27 -2.27 13.73 -5.92
C GLU A 27 -3.47 14.36 -5.21
N VAL A 28 -3.32 14.63 -3.92
CA VAL A 28 -4.35 15.32 -3.15
C VAL A 28 -4.53 16.76 -3.66
N ASN A 29 -3.44 17.44 -3.94
CA ASN A 29 -3.44 18.85 -4.33
C ASN A 29 -2.98 19.05 -5.78
N GLY A 30 -3.29 18.12 -6.67
CA GLY A 30 -2.86 18.23 -8.06
C GLY A 30 -3.69 17.34 -8.98
N ASN A 31 -3.24 17.21 -10.22
CA ASN A 31 -3.97 16.48 -11.25
C ASN A 31 -3.25 15.22 -11.73
N ARG A 32 -2.07 14.91 -11.16
CA ARG A 32 -1.30 13.76 -11.61
C ARG A 32 -1.77 12.49 -10.96
N ASN A 33 -1.74 11.41 -11.73
CA ASN A 33 -2.04 10.06 -11.25
C ASN A 33 -0.79 9.21 -11.40
N LEU A 34 -0.59 8.29 -10.47
CA LEU A 34 0.51 7.34 -10.52
C LEU A 34 -0.05 5.94 -10.58
N PRO A 35 0.05 5.23 -11.71
CA PRO A 35 -0.36 3.83 -11.80
C PRO A 35 0.79 2.93 -11.37
N ILE A 36 0.46 1.93 -10.55
CA ILE A 36 1.42 0.95 -10.07
C ILE A 36 0.89 -0.43 -10.36
N ILE A 37 1.65 -1.24 -11.08
CA ILE A 37 1.25 -2.61 -11.40
C ILE A 37 1.43 -3.47 -10.16
N ILE A 38 0.38 -4.19 -9.77
CA ILE A 38 0.37 -5.04 -8.59
C ILE A 38 -0.21 -6.41 -8.95
N GLY A 39 0.07 -7.40 -8.11
CA GLY A 39 -0.48 -8.74 -8.28
C GLY A 39 -1.92 -8.84 -7.80
N ALA A 40 -2.58 -9.95 -8.14
CA ALA A 40 -3.98 -10.18 -7.79
C ALA A 40 -4.19 -10.27 -6.27
N PHE A 41 -3.26 -10.90 -5.55
CA PHE A 41 -3.39 -11.05 -4.10
C PHE A 41 -3.24 -9.70 -3.38
N GLU A 42 -2.31 -8.87 -3.82
CA GLU A 42 -2.12 -7.55 -3.25
C GLU A 42 -3.31 -6.65 -3.57
N ALA A 43 -3.85 -6.74 -4.78
CA ALA A 43 -5.05 -6.00 -5.18
C ALA A 43 -6.24 -6.38 -4.31
N GLN A 44 -6.41 -7.67 -4.02
CA GLN A 44 -7.46 -8.15 -3.15
C GLN A 44 -7.33 -7.61 -1.73
N SER A 45 -6.12 -7.60 -1.18
CA SER A 45 -5.86 -7.09 0.16
C SER A 45 -6.20 -5.60 0.27
N ILE A 46 -5.81 -4.82 -0.73
CA ILE A 46 -6.11 -3.39 -0.77
C ILE A 46 -7.61 -3.15 -0.93
N ALA A 47 -8.26 -3.90 -1.82
CA ALA A 47 -9.70 -3.77 -2.05
C ALA A 47 -10.50 -4.09 -0.78
N ILE A 48 -10.13 -5.13 -0.05
CA ILE A 48 -10.77 -5.49 1.21
C ILE A 48 -10.60 -4.37 2.25
N GLY A 49 -9.44 -3.76 2.29
CA GLY A 49 -9.19 -2.63 3.19
C GLY A 49 -10.02 -1.39 2.84
N LEU A 50 -10.30 -1.17 1.57
CA LEU A 50 -11.13 -0.05 1.11
C LEU A 50 -12.63 -0.32 1.30
N GLU A 51 -13.06 -1.57 1.12
CA GLU A 51 -14.45 -1.98 1.25
C GLU A 51 -14.68 -2.52 2.65
N LYS A 52 -15.11 -1.66 3.55
CA LYS A 52 -15.29 -2.03 4.96
C LYS A 52 -16.41 -3.04 5.20
N GLU A 53 -17.27 -3.26 4.23
CA GLU A 53 -18.37 -4.20 4.32
C GLU A 53 -17.96 -5.65 4.04
N ILE A 54 -16.78 -5.84 3.43
CA ILE A 54 -16.28 -7.17 3.11
C ILE A 54 -15.40 -7.65 4.26
N ASN A 55 -15.87 -8.69 4.94
CA ASN A 55 -15.11 -9.33 6.01
C ASN A 55 -14.77 -10.75 5.58
N PRO A 56 -13.50 -11.07 5.31
CA PRO A 56 -13.13 -12.44 4.99
C PRO A 56 -13.37 -13.34 6.22
N PRO A 57 -13.70 -14.62 6.01
CA PRO A 57 -14.01 -15.53 7.12
C PRO A 57 -12.83 -15.74 8.08
N ARG A 58 -11.62 -15.56 7.60
CA ARG A 58 -10.41 -15.59 8.42
C ARG A 58 -9.50 -14.43 8.00
N PRO A 59 -8.66 -13.89 8.92
CA PRO A 59 -7.72 -12.84 8.56
C PRO A 59 -6.79 -13.30 7.43
N ILE A 60 -6.64 -12.46 6.41
CA ILE A 60 -5.65 -12.70 5.36
C ILE A 60 -4.29 -12.20 5.85
N THR A 61 -3.24 -12.42 5.05
CA THR A 61 -1.86 -12.11 5.47
C THR A 61 -1.69 -10.67 5.96
N HIS A 62 -2.25 -9.71 5.23
CA HIS A 62 -2.11 -8.29 5.60
C HIS A 62 -2.91 -7.96 6.87
N ASP A 63 -4.04 -8.61 7.08
CA ASP A 63 -4.80 -8.48 8.32
C ASP A 63 -4.00 -9.01 9.50
N LEU A 64 -3.36 -10.16 9.33
CA LEU A 64 -2.52 -10.75 10.38
C LEU A 64 -1.37 -9.82 10.74
N MET A 65 -0.68 -9.26 9.76
CA MET A 65 0.41 -8.32 10.00
C MET A 65 -0.08 -7.08 10.73
N HIS A 66 -1.22 -6.53 10.29
CA HIS A 66 -1.83 -5.39 10.96
C HIS A 66 -2.17 -5.69 12.42
N ASN A 67 -2.75 -6.87 12.67
CA ASN A 67 -3.09 -7.29 14.02
C ASN A 67 -1.84 -7.43 14.90
N CYS A 68 -0.75 -7.95 14.34
CA CYS A 68 0.52 -8.03 15.05
C CYS A 68 1.06 -6.64 15.39
N PHE A 69 1.00 -5.71 14.44
CA PHE A 69 1.45 -4.34 14.66
C PHE A 69 0.67 -3.68 15.81
N VAL A 70 -0.65 -3.81 15.79
CA VAL A 70 -1.50 -3.26 16.85
C VAL A 70 -1.15 -3.85 18.21
N ARG A 71 -0.99 -5.18 18.26
CA ARG A 71 -0.68 -5.88 19.51
C ARG A 71 0.67 -5.50 20.10
N TYR A 72 1.65 -5.21 19.26
CA TYR A 72 3.01 -4.86 19.70
C TYR A 72 3.26 -3.35 19.71
N GLY A 73 2.21 -2.55 19.59
CA GLY A 73 2.32 -1.11 19.70
C GLY A 73 3.02 -0.43 18.54
N ILE A 74 2.98 -1.03 17.35
CA ILE A 74 3.60 -0.48 16.15
C ILE A 74 2.56 0.29 15.36
N ILE A 75 2.88 1.54 15.01
CA ILE A 75 2.01 2.38 14.20
C ILE A 75 2.68 2.64 12.87
N VAL A 76 1.95 2.40 11.78
CA VAL A 76 2.42 2.79 10.44
C VAL A 76 2.14 4.27 10.27
N LYS A 77 3.19 5.08 10.28
CA LYS A 77 3.09 6.53 10.21
C LYS A 77 2.82 7.01 8.79
N GLN A 78 3.59 6.51 7.83
CA GLN A 78 3.45 6.88 6.43
C GLN A 78 4.21 5.90 5.54
N ILE A 79 3.90 5.97 4.25
CA ILE A 79 4.60 5.23 3.21
C ILE A 79 5.19 6.26 2.27
N ILE A 80 6.47 6.10 1.95
CA ILE A 80 7.15 6.98 1.01
C ILE A 80 7.57 6.17 -0.20
N ILE A 81 7.04 6.50 -1.37
CA ILE A 81 7.48 5.94 -2.65
C ILE A 81 8.60 6.85 -3.14
N HIS A 82 9.83 6.34 -3.15
CA HIS A 82 10.98 7.20 -3.36
C HIS A 82 11.83 6.88 -4.57
N LYS A 83 11.53 5.79 -5.28
CA LYS A 83 12.42 5.35 -6.34
C LYS A 83 11.69 4.45 -7.33
N LEU A 84 12.04 4.59 -8.61
CA LEU A 84 11.57 3.72 -9.67
C LEU A 84 12.81 3.24 -10.43
N VAL A 85 13.05 1.92 -10.44
CA VAL A 85 14.18 1.31 -11.11
C VAL A 85 13.67 0.13 -11.93
N ASP A 86 13.94 0.14 -13.23
CA ASP A 86 13.56 -0.95 -14.15
C ASP A 86 12.08 -1.33 -14.03
N GLY A 87 11.21 -0.32 -13.92
CA GLY A 87 9.77 -0.54 -13.81
C GLY A 87 9.28 -0.96 -12.43
N VAL A 88 10.16 -1.02 -11.45
CA VAL A 88 9.81 -1.42 -10.08
C VAL A 88 9.87 -0.21 -9.14
N PHE A 89 8.77 0.04 -8.44
CA PHE A 89 8.71 1.09 -7.44
C PHE A 89 9.26 0.59 -6.10
N TYR A 90 10.11 1.41 -5.51
CA TYR A 90 10.68 1.15 -4.19
C TYR A 90 10.00 2.05 -3.17
N SER A 91 9.58 1.46 -2.07
CA SER A 91 8.87 2.19 -1.02
C SER A 91 9.50 1.93 0.34
N SER A 92 9.34 2.90 1.22
CA SER A 92 9.73 2.78 2.61
C SER A 92 8.48 2.87 3.48
N LEU A 93 8.34 1.90 4.38
CA LEU A 93 7.29 1.88 5.38
C LEU A 93 7.87 2.52 6.64
N ILE A 94 7.30 3.64 7.06
CA ILE A 94 7.77 4.36 8.25
C ILE A 94 6.91 3.93 9.43
N CYS A 95 7.52 3.19 10.34
CA CYS A 95 6.85 2.67 11.52
C CYS A 95 7.36 3.33 12.78
N VAL A 96 6.47 3.51 13.76
CA VAL A 96 6.83 4.11 15.05
C VAL A 96 6.43 3.15 16.16
N ARG A 97 7.37 2.89 17.06
CA ARG A 97 7.13 2.14 18.29
C ARG A 97 7.89 2.81 19.42
N ASP A 98 7.20 3.10 20.54
CA ASP A 98 7.80 3.75 21.71
C ASP A 98 8.60 5.01 21.36
N LYS A 99 8.04 5.84 20.48
CA LYS A 99 8.65 7.08 19.97
C LYS A 99 9.91 6.86 19.14
N ILE A 100 10.24 5.62 18.82
CA ILE A 100 11.36 5.29 17.93
C ILE A 100 10.80 5.04 16.54
N GLU A 101 11.32 5.76 15.56
CA GLU A 101 10.92 5.64 14.17
C GLU A 101 11.88 4.71 13.44
N GLU A 102 11.33 3.75 12.70
CA GLU A 102 12.12 2.85 11.88
C GLU A 102 11.63 2.87 10.44
N ILE A 103 12.57 2.69 9.53
CA ILE A 103 12.31 2.71 8.10
C ILE A 103 12.51 1.29 7.57
N ILE A 104 11.44 0.72 6.99
CA ILE A 104 11.45 -0.66 6.50
C ILE A 104 11.25 -0.66 5.00
N ASP A 105 12.14 -1.33 4.28
CA ASP A 105 11.98 -1.50 2.84
C ASP A 105 10.78 -2.38 2.52
N ALA A 106 9.99 -2.00 1.54
CA ALA A 106 8.78 -2.73 1.17
C ALA A 106 8.42 -2.52 -0.29
N ARG A 107 7.74 -3.51 -0.87
CA ARG A 107 7.08 -3.29 -2.16
C ARG A 107 5.94 -2.31 -1.92
N THR A 108 5.69 -1.44 -2.89
CA THR A 108 4.65 -0.42 -2.75
C THR A 108 3.28 -1.03 -2.48
N SER A 109 2.93 -2.13 -3.16
CA SER A 109 1.65 -2.80 -2.96
C SER A 109 1.47 -3.31 -1.53
N ASP A 110 2.50 -3.92 -0.94
CA ASP A 110 2.45 -4.42 0.43
C ASP A 110 2.34 -3.28 1.43
N ALA A 111 3.12 -2.22 1.22
CA ALA A 111 3.08 -1.05 2.08
C ALA A 111 1.69 -0.39 2.08
N VAL A 112 1.09 -0.23 0.91
CA VAL A 112 -0.26 0.34 0.77
C VAL A 112 -1.29 -0.55 1.46
N ALA A 113 -1.17 -1.87 1.33
CA ALA A 113 -2.11 -2.81 1.95
C ALA A 113 -2.07 -2.75 3.48
N LEU A 114 -0.91 -2.43 4.06
CA LEU A 114 -0.73 -2.31 5.51
C LEU A 114 -1.12 -0.96 6.08
N SER A 115 -1.21 0.06 5.25
CA SER A 115 -1.46 1.42 5.73
C SER A 115 -2.90 1.70 6.20
#